data_bbcc9dc0d92ae3eff842272c9e25ca24
#
_entry.id   bbcc9dc0d92ae3eff842272c9e25ca24
#
_cell.length_a   1.000
_cell.length_b   1.000
_cell.length_c   1.000
_cell.angle_alpha   90.00
_cell.angle_beta   90.00
_cell.angle_gamma   90.00
#
_symmetry.space_group_name_H-M   'P 1'
#
loop_
_entity.id
_entity.type
_entity.pdbx_description
1 polymer ?
#
loop_
_entity_poly.entity_id
_entity_poly.type
_entity_poly.pdbx_seq_one_letter_code
_entity_poly.pdbx_strand_id
1 'polypeptide(L)'
;MQHPGKAYDRLSSLYDVLSHLYSGGKIRALKAAQSSEIRAGDRILFAGVGTGEEAALVARSDVKVTLLDTSPLMLERAARRFQAAGVQGIEVICCDVRDHGRNAYYDIVVSNFFLNVFSESTMKEVMGHLARMARSGGKVLIGDFSFPHGRWPQRAAQRMYYFVSMLFIWLFGGTTLHPIYDYPQCFQAVNLRTMSIRRFRVNAFWPACVETITAEKL
;
A
#
# COMPACT_ATOMS: atom_id res chain seq x y z
N MET A 1 16.84 -10.46 14.62
CA MET A 1 15.84 -9.62 13.95
C MET A 1 14.50 -10.36 14.04
N GLN A 2 13.52 -9.79 14.76
CA GLN A 2 12.20 -10.41 14.85
C GLN A 2 11.47 -10.18 13.53
N HIS A 3 11.06 -11.25 12.84
CA HIS A 3 10.21 -11.17 11.66
C HIS A 3 8.84 -10.61 12.07
N PRO A 4 8.40 -9.46 11.54
CA PRO A 4 7.12 -8.84 11.91
C PRO A 4 5.90 -9.71 11.57
N GLY A 5 6.04 -10.72 10.71
CA GLY A 5 4.93 -11.56 10.26
C GLY A 5 4.13 -12.26 11.37
N LYS A 6 4.78 -12.78 12.43
CA LYS A 6 4.07 -13.50 13.51
C LYS A 6 3.19 -12.60 14.41
N ALA A 7 3.53 -11.33 14.56
CA ALA A 7 2.72 -10.38 15.34
C ALA A 7 1.47 -9.96 14.55
N TYR A 8 1.57 -9.78 13.24
CA TYR A 8 0.46 -9.46 12.35
C TYR A 8 -0.56 -10.60 12.24
N ASP A 9 -0.13 -11.86 12.32
CA ASP A 9 -1.02 -13.03 12.23
C ASP A 9 -2.10 -13.07 13.34
N ARG A 10 -1.77 -12.58 14.54
CA ARG A 10 -2.71 -12.56 15.68
C ARG A 10 -3.72 -11.41 15.65
N LEU A 11 -3.39 -10.33 14.94
CA LEU A 11 -4.17 -9.08 14.93
C LEU A 11 -4.96 -8.86 13.65
N SER A 12 -4.80 -9.72 12.64
CA SER A 12 -5.32 -9.45 11.30
C SER A 12 -6.84 -9.20 11.22
N SER A 13 -7.65 -9.93 11.99
CA SER A 13 -9.11 -9.74 11.99
C SER A 13 -9.54 -8.50 12.77
N LEU A 14 -8.85 -8.20 13.88
CA LEU A 14 -9.10 -6.99 14.68
C LEU A 14 -8.58 -5.74 13.94
N TYR A 15 -7.46 -5.88 13.23
CA TYR A 15 -6.88 -4.80 12.42
C TYR A 15 -7.81 -4.37 11.28
N ASP A 16 -8.42 -5.30 10.55
CA ASP A 16 -9.38 -4.98 9.47
C ASP A 16 -10.59 -4.20 10.02
N VAL A 17 -11.15 -4.60 11.16
CA VAL A 17 -12.28 -3.92 11.79
C VAL A 17 -11.88 -2.53 12.28
N LEU A 18 -10.74 -2.43 12.97
CA LEU A 18 -10.27 -1.16 13.52
C LEU A 18 -9.84 -0.18 12.41
N SER A 19 -9.18 -0.67 11.37
CA SER A 19 -8.79 0.17 10.21
C SER A 19 -10.03 0.70 9.48
N HIS A 20 -11.09 -0.10 9.37
CA HIS A 20 -12.34 0.32 8.77
C HIS A 20 -13.06 1.38 9.63
N LEU A 21 -13.18 1.15 10.93
CA LEU A 21 -13.80 2.10 11.87
C LEU A 21 -13.01 3.42 11.92
N TYR A 22 -11.70 3.34 12.02
CA TYR A 22 -10.82 4.49 12.13
C TYR A 22 -10.76 5.32 10.84
N SER A 23 -10.79 4.69 9.67
CA SER A 23 -10.74 5.37 8.37
C SER A 23 -12.11 5.84 7.86
N GLY A 24 -13.21 5.47 8.53
CA GLY A 24 -14.56 5.76 8.04
C GLY A 24 -14.81 5.23 6.62
N GLY A 25 -14.20 4.11 6.24
CA GLY A 25 -14.31 3.51 4.90
C GLY A 25 -13.48 4.21 3.81
N LYS A 26 -12.67 5.23 4.16
CA LYS A 26 -11.90 6.00 3.17
C LYS A 26 -10.71 5.24 2.61
N ILE A 27 -10.20 4.23 3.32
CA ILE A 27 -9.22 3.28 2.77
C ILE A 27 -9.82 2.58 1.53
N ARG A 28 -11.09 2.17 1.58
CA ARG A 28 -11.77 1.60 0.41
C ARG A 28 -11.90 2.61 -0.74
N ALA A 29 -12.26 3.87 -0.44
CA ALA A 29 -12.34 4.92 -1.45
C ALA A 29 -10.98 5.22 -2.09
N LEU A 30 -9.91 5.24 -1.29
CA LEU A 30 -8.54 5.37 -1.76
C LEU A 30 -8.18 4.23 -2.72
N LYS A 31 -8.39 2.98 -2.27
CA LYS A 31 -8.14 1.79 -3.09
C LYS A 31 -9.00 1.83 -4.37
N ALA A 32 -10.29 2.12 -4.26
CA ALA A 32 -11.18 2.23 -5.42
C ALA A 32 -10.71 3.29 -6.43
N ALA A 33 -10.09 4.39 -5.98
CA ALA A 33 -9.54 5.39 -6.89
C ALA A 33 -8.35 4.88 -7.73
N GLN A 34 -7.70 3.79 -7.31
CA GLN A 34 -6.62 3.15 -8.06
C GLN A 34 -7.14 2.29 -9.22
N SER A 35 -8.41 1.83 -9.16
CA SER A 35 -8.98 0.97 -10.19
C SER A 35 -9.01 1.62 -11.58
N SER A 36 -9.10 2.95 -11.65
CA SER A 36 -9.06 3.70 -12.91
C SER A 36 -7.71 3.63 -13.65
N GLU A 37 -6.65 3.23 -12.93
CA GLU A 37 -5.31 3.06 -13.50
C GLU A 37 -5.10 1.68 -14.14
N ILE A 38 -5.99 0.71 -13.85
CA ILE A 38 -5.88 -0.70 -14.23
C ILE A 38 -6.56 -0.92 -15.58
N ARG A 39 -5.88 -1.62 -16.49
CA ARG A 39 -6.36 -1.97 -17.82
C ARG A 39 -6.40 -3.49 -18.01
N ALA A 40 -7.20 -3.94 -18.96
CA ALA A 40 -7.21 -5.33 -19.38
C ALA A 40 -5.82 -5.78 -19.86
N GLY A 41 -5.39 -6.95 -19.45
CA GLY A 41 -4.10 -7.53 -19.78
C GLY A 41 -2.93 -7.07 -18.90
N ASP A 42 -3.12 -6.11 -17.98
CA ASP A 42 -2.06 -5.65 -17.09
C ASP A 42 -1.52 -6.77 -16.20
N ARG A 43 -0.20 -6.78 -16.02
CA ARG A 43 0.50 -7.57 -14.99
C ARG A 43 0.66 -6.70 -13.76
N ILE A 44 -0.01 -7.10 -12.69
CA ILE A 44 -0.12 -6.30 -11.46
C ILE A 44 0.58 -7.03 -10.32
N LEU A 45 1.50 -6.34 -9.65
CA LEU A 45 2.08 -6.77 -8.37
C LEU A 45 1.38 -6.04 -7.23
N PHE A 46 0.88 -6.79 -6.25
CA PHE A 46 0.48 -6.26 -4.94
C PHE A 46 1.58 -6.59 -3.93
N ALA A 47 2.37 -5.58 -3.57
CA ALA A 47 3.46 -5.69 -2.62
C ALA A 47 2.99 -5.38 -1.19
N GLY A 48 3.21 -6.32 -0.27
CA GLY A 48 2.65 -6.25 1.08
C GLY A 48 1.13 -6.34 1.05
N VAL A 49 0.59 -7.35 0.34
CA VAL A 49 -0.84 -7.46 0.04
C VAL A 49 -1.71 -7.64 1.30
N GLY A 50 -1.12 -8.07 2.41
CA GLY A 50 -1.84 -8.30 3.65
C GLY A 50 -3.03 -9.26 3.45
N THR A 51 -4.21 -8.87 3.95
CA THR A 51 -5.43 -9.68 3.86
C THR A 51 -6.11 -9.66 2.47
N GLY A 52 -5.60 -8.88 1.51
CA GLY A 52 -6.12 -8.87 0.14
C GLY A 52 -7.42 -8.09 -0.07
N GLU A 53 -7.63 -7.01 0.70
CA GLU A 53 -8.80 -6.13 0.47
C GLU A 53 -8.80 -5.48 -0.92
N GLU A 54 -7.65 -5.48 -1.60
CA GLU A 54 -7.44 -5.00 -2.96
C GLU A 54 -8.13 -5.86 -4.02
N ALA A 55 -8.58 -7.06 -3.69
CA ALA A 55 -9.26 -7.97 -4.62
C ALA A 55 -10.40 -7.30 -5.40
N ALA A 56 -11.17 -6.43 -4.72
CA ALA A 56 -12.26 -5.69 -5.34
C ALA A 56 -11.80 -4.70 -6.43
N LEU A 57 -10.53 -4.27 -6.43
CA LEU A 57 -9.99 -3.34 -7.44
C LEU A 57 -9.77 -4.01 -8.78
N VAL A 58 -9.48 -5.29 -8.74
CA VAL A 58 -9.11 -6.13 -9.89
C VAL A 58 -10.08 -7.27 -10.12
N ALA A 59 -11.33 -7.11 -9.70
CA ALA A 59 -12.41 -8.09 -9.93
C ALA A 59 -12.71 -8.28 -11.44
N ARG A 60 -11.65 -8.44 -12.23
CA ARG A 60 -11.62 -8.65 -13.66
C ARG A 60 -10.76 -9.86 -13.95
N SER A 61 -11.29 -10.80 -14.68
CA SER A 61 -10.60 -12.03 -15.09
C SER A 61 -9.47 -11.79 -16.11
N ASP A 62 -9.35 -10.58 -16.65
CA ASP A 62 -8.45 -10.22 -17.73
C ASP A 62 -7.11 -9.62 -17.30
N VAL A 63 -6.81 -9.59 -16.00
CA VAL A 63 -5.51 -9.12 -15.43
C VAL A 63 -4.69 -10.27 -14.88
N LYS A 64 -3.36 -10.16 -14.92
CA LYS A 64 -2.42 -11.10 -14.29
C LYS A 64 -1.99 -10.55 -12.95
N VAL A 65 -2.29 -11.26 -11.88
CA VAL A 65 -2.06 -10.80 -10.50
C VAL A 65 -0.95 -11.59 -9.84
N THR A 66 0.01 -10.89 -9.27
CA THR A 66 1.02 -11.43 -8.36
C THR A 66 0.78 -10.84 -6.96
N LEU A 67 0.60 -11.70 -5.96
CA LEU A 67 0.47 -11.35 -4.55
C LEU A 67 1.80 -11.62 -3.85
N LEU A 68 2.37 -10.61 -3.20
CA LEU A 68 3.63 -10.72 -2.48
C LEU A 68 3.47 -10.24 -1.04
N ASP A 69 3.86 -11.07 -0.10
CA ASP A 69 3.91 -10.77 1.34
C ASP A 69 4.93 -11.69 2.02
N THR A 70 5.39 -11.34 3.21
CA THR A 70 6.24 -12.20 4.04
C THR A 70 5.45 -13.19 4.89
N SER A 71 4.14 -12.99 5.06
CA SER A 71 3.25 -13.83 5.86
C SER A 71 2.49 -14.84 4.98
N PRO A 72 2.75 -16.16 5.12
CA PRO A 72 2.00 -17.19 4.41
C PRO A 72 0.49 -17.14 4.71
N LEU A 73 0.12 -16.80 5.97
CA LEU A 73 -1.28 -16.70 6.36
C LEU A 73 -1.99 -15.54 5.67
N MET A 74 -1.32 -14.38 5.54
CA MET A 74 -1.86 -13.23 4.80
C MET A 74 -2.05 -13.58 3.34
N LEU A 75 -1.07 -14.21 2.72
CA LEU A 75 -1.15 -14.66 1.33
C LEU A 75 -2.29 -15.64 1.07
N GLU A 76 -2.50 -16.59 1.97
CA GLU A 76 -3.63 -17.52 1.88
C GLU A 76 -4.98 -16.78 1.93
N ARG A 77 -5.14 -15.83 2.87
CA ARG A 77 -6.36 -15.01 2.96
C ARG A 77 -6.55 -14.13 1.74
N ALA A 78 -5.48 -13.47 1.27
CA ALA A 78 -5.50 -12.66 0.09
C ALA A 78 -5.90 -13.48 -1.14
N ALA A 79 -5.26 -14.63 -1.38
CA ALA A 79 -5.56 -15.50 -2.51
C ALA A 79 -7.04 -15.92 -2.53
N ARG A 80 -7.60 -16.30 -1.37
CA ARG A 80 -9.04 -16.64 -1.23
C ARG A 80 -9.94 -15.46 -1.61
N ARG A 81 -9.61 -14.23 -1.17
CA ARG A 81 -10.39 -13.02 -1.49
C ARG A 81 -10.32 -12.68 -2.98
N PHE A 82 -9.14 -12.79 -3.61
CA PHE A 82 -8.99 -12.57 -5.04
C PHE A 82 -9.73 -13.63 -5.88
N GLN A 83 -9.67 -14.90 -5.48
CA GLN A 83 -10.45 -15.98 -6.11
C GLN A 83 -11.96 -15.75 -5.96
N ALA A 84 -12.42 -15.37 -4.78
CA ALA A 84 -13.83 -15.04 -4.53
C ALA A 84 -14.31 -13.82 -5.34
N ALA A 85 -13.41 -12.90 -5.71
CA ALA A 85 -13.66 -11.78 -6.60
C ALA A 85 -13.60 -12.15 -8.09
N GLY A 86 -13.39 -13.43 -8.44
CA GLY A 86 -13.37 -13.94 -9.80
C GLY A 86 -12.04 -13.81 -10.53
N VAL A 87 -10.96 -13.42 -9.83
CA VAL A 87 -9.63 -13.31 -10.43
C VAL A 87 -9.05 -14.70 -10.66
N GLN A 88 -8.62 -14.97 -11.90
CA GLN A 88 -8.01 -16.24 -12.32
C GLN A 88 -6.47 -16.09 -12.39
N GLY A 89 -5.75 -17.22 -12.28
CA GLY A 89 -4.30 -17.25 -12.53
C GLY A 89 -3.49 -16.40 -11.58
N ILE A 90 -3.83 -16.39 -10.28
CA ILE A 90 -3.13 -15.63 -9.25
C ILE A 90 -1.80 -16.32 -8.94
N GLU A 91 -0.71 -15.59 -9.04
CA GLU A 91 0.60 -16.01 -8.56
C GLU A 91 0.79 -15.55 -7.11
N VAL A 92 1.25 -16.43 -6.23
CA VAL A 92 1.47 -16.14 -4.82
C VAL A 92 2.96 -16.32 -4.50
N ILE A 93 3.59 -15.28 -3.96
CA ILE A 93 5.02 -15.24 -3.66
C ILE A 93 5.22 -14.87 -2.19
N CYS A 94 5.78 -15.81 -1.41
CA CYS A 94 6.08 -15.61 0.01
C CYS A 94 7.55 -15.26 0.16
N CYS A 95 7.89 -13.97 0.14
CA CYS A 95 9.25 -13.50 0.36
C CYS A 95 9.27 -12.03 0.80
N ASP A 96 10.44 -11.54 1.21
CA ASP A 96 10.66 -10.09 1.33
C ASP A 96 10.63 -9.46 -0.07
N VAL A 97 10.01 -8.29 -0.17
CA VAL A 97 9.91 -7.56 -1.44
C VAL A 97 11.27 -7.26 -2.06
N ARG A 98 12.31 -7.15 -1.24
CA ARG A 98 13.69 -6.92 -1.66
C ARG A 98 14.33 -8.13 -2.33
N ASP A 99 13.85 -9.33 -2.01
CA ASP A 99 14.31 -10.59 -2.59
C ASP A 99 13.58 -10.97 -3.89
N HIS A 100 12.51 -10.23 -4.23
CA HIS A 100 11.76 -10.47 -5.47
C HIS A 100 12.51 -9.91 -6.68
N GLY A 101 13.04 -10.81 -7.52
CA GLY A 101 14.01 -10.48 -8.57
C GLY A 101 13.43 -10.06 -9.93
N ARG A 102 12.10 -9.90 -10.09
CA ARG A 102 11.50 -9.53 -11.39
C ARG A 102 11.60 -8.04 -11.66
N ASN A 103 12.65 -7.65 -12.38
CA ASN A 103 12.84 -6.25 -12.80
C ASN A 103 12.13 -5.96 -14.13
N ALA A 104 11.62 -4.72 -14.29
CA ALA A 104 10.96 -4.22 -15.50
C ALA A 104 9.85 -5.15 -16.04
N TYR A 105 9.12 -5.81 -15.15
CA TYR A 105 8.15 -6.84 -15.51
C TYR A 105 6.70 -6.38 -15.39
N TYR A 106 6.37 -5.66 -14.33
CA TYR A 106 4.98 -5.31 -14.02
C TYR A 106 4.55 -4.03 -14.73
N ASP A 107 3.32 -4.04 -15.25
CA ASP A 107 2.67 -2.85 -15.79
C ASP A 107 2.24 -1.93 -14.65
N ILE A 108 1.82 -2.52 -13.52
CA ILE A 108 1.42 -1.81 -12.30
C ILE A 108 2.01 -2.51 -11.06
N VAL A 109 2.61 -1.71 -10.17
CA VAL A 109 3.04 -2.14 -8.83
C VAL A 109 2.20 -1.37 -7.81
N VAL A 110 1.46 -2.09 -6.96
CA VAL A 110 0.59 -1.51 -5.93
C VAL A 110 1.20 -1.73 -4.56
N SER A 111 1.29 -0.67 -3.76
CA SER A 111 1.81 -0.67 -2.40
C SER A 111 0.87 0.16 -1.51
N ASN A 112 -0.04 -0.50 -0.79
CA ASN A 112 -1.03 0.16 0.05
C ASN A 112 -0.76 -0.11 1.53
N PHE A 113 -0.52 0.96 2.32
CA PHE A 113 -0.23 0.89 3.75
C PHE A 113 0.90 -0.10 4.08
N PHE A 114 1.89 -0.16 3.19
CA PHE A 114 3.03 -1.05 3.28
C PHE A 114 4.35 -0.29 3.53
N LEU A 115 4.56 0.83 2.85
CA LEU A 115 5.79 1.61 3.00
C LEU A 115 5.92 2.26 4.39
N ASN A 116 4.81 2.56 5.03
CA ASN A 116 4.74 3.17 6.36
C ASN A 116 5.06 2.20 7.52
N VAL A 117 5.35 0.92 7.26
CA VAL A 117 5.77 0.00 8.32
C VAL A 117 7.29 -0.03 8.51
N PHE A 118 8.03 0.57 7.59
CA PHE A 118 9.50 0.56 7.56
C PHE A 118 10.10 1.84 8.17
N SER A 119 11.35 1.74 8.64
CA SER A 119 12.18 2.91 8.90
C SER A 119 12.43 3.70 7.60
N GLU A 120 12.78 4.98 7.70
CA GLU A 120 12.99 5.82 6.52
C GLU A 120 14.04 5.25 5.55
N SER A 121 15.14 4.72 6.08
CA SER A 121 16.19 4.10 5.25
C SER A 121 15.68 2.87 4.50
N THR A 122 14.98 1.98 5.22
CA THR A 122 14.39 0.76 4.63
C THR A 122 13.26 1.12 3.66
N MET A 123 12.44 2.11 3.98
CA MET A 123 11.37 2.59 3.07
C MET A 123 11.94 3.07 1.74
N LYS A 124 13.04 3.84 1.75
CA LYS A 124 13.72 4.29 0.52
C LYS A 124 14.29 3.12 -0.28
N GLU A 125 14.88 2.14 0.39
CA GLU A 125 15.36 0.91 -0.23
C GLU A 125 14.21 0.14 -0.90
N VAL A 126 13.13 -0.13 -0.17
CA VAL A 126 11.93 -0.83 -0.67
C VAL A 126 11.31 -0.06 -1.84
N MET A 127 11.20 1.27 -1.75
CA MET A 127 10.72 2.12 -2.86
C MET A 127 11.56 1.91 -4.12
N GLY A 128 12.89 1.82 -3.98
CA GLY A 128 13.79 1.52 -5.09
C GLY A 128 13.51 0.14 -5.71
N HIS A 129 13.21 -0.87 -4.91
CA HIS A 129 12.82 -2.20 -5.40
C HIS A 129 11.48 -2.16 -6.14
N LEU A 130 10.45 -1.52 -5.58
CA LEU A 130 9.15 -1.35 -6.23
C LEU A 130 9.29 -0.64 -7.59
N ALA A 131 10.09 0.43 -7.65
CA ALA A 131 10.35 1.17 -8.88
C ALA A 131 11.09 0.33 -9.94
N ARG A 132 12.02 -0.55 -9.53
CA ARG A 132 12.73 -1.45 -10.47
C ARG A 132 11.83 -2.53 -11.04
N MET A 133 10.85 -3.01 -10.28
CA MET A 133 9.91 -4.04 -10.74
C MET A 133 8.92 -3.52 -11.78
N ALA A 134 8.57 -2.24 -11.73
CA ALA A 134 7.76 -1.61 -12.77
C ALA A 134 8.57 -1.49 -14.07
N ARG A 135 7.94 -1.83 -15.20
CA ARG A 135 8.53 -1.59 -16.52
C ARG A 135 8.62 -0.11 -16.84
N SER A 136 9.42 0.28 -17.83
CA SER A 136 9.40 1.66 -18.34
C SER A 136 7.99 2.03 -18.84
N GLY A 137 7.50 3.20 -18.45
CA GLY A 137 6.11 3.63 -18.64
C GLY A 137 5.07 2.90 -17.80
N GLY A 138 5.50 1.95 -16.95
CA GLY A 138 4.64 1.30 -15.95
C GLY A 138 4.36 2.23 -14.77
N LYS A 139 3.42 1.84 -13.91
CA LYS A 139 2.96 2.67 -12.79
C LYS A 139 3.28 2.05 -11.45
N VAL A 140 3.62 2.91 -10.48
CA VAL A 140 3.66 2.57 -9.06
C VAL A 140 2.53 3.31 -8.37
N LEU A 141 1.60 2.58 -7.76
CA LEU A 141 0.45 3.11 -7.04
C LEU A 141 0.71 2.95 -5.54
N ILE A 142 0.76 4.06 -4.83
CA ILE A 142 1.00 4.08 -3.38
C ILE A 142 -0.25 4.61 -2.70
N GLY A 143 -0.82 3.82 -1.79
CA GLY A 143 -1.90 4.26 -0.92
C GLY A 143 -1.41 4.32 0.51
N ASP A 144 -1.47 5.50 1.15
CA ASP A 144 -0.93 5.65 2.49
C ASP A 144 -1.52 6.88 3.22
N PHE A 145 -1.03 7.14 4.44
CA PHE A 145 -1.31 8.37 5.15
C PHE A 145 -0.83 9.58 4.37
N SER A 146 -1.68 10.61 4.31
CA SER A 146 -1.36 11.83 3.57
C SER A 146 -0.27 12.63 4.26
N PHE A 147 0.77 13.01 3.50
CA PHE A 147 1.78 13.95 4.02
C PHE A 147 1.11 15.26 4.45
N PRO A 148 1.48 15.81 5.63
CA PRO A 148 0.78 16.95 6.21
C PRO A 148 0.79 18.18 5.30
N HIS A 149 -0.38 18.65 4.92
CA HIS A 149 -0.59 19.77 3.98
C HIS A 149 -1.62 20.77 4.49
N GLY A 150 -1.68 21.93 3.85
CA GLY A 150 -2.59 23.01 4.21
C GLY A 150 -2.10 23.90 5.35
N ARG A 151 -3.03 24.57 6.07
CA ARG A 151 -2.72 25.47 7.18
C ARG A 151 -2.24 24.68 8.41
N TRP A 152 -1.55 25.37 9.34
CA TRP A 152 -0.98 24.71 10.52
C TRP A 152 -1.98 23.86 11.35
N PRO A 153 -3.25 24.27 11.58
CA PRO A 153 -4.17 23.42 12.34
C PRO A 153 -4.50 22.10 11.60
N GLN A 154 -4.60 22.17 10.26
CA GLN A 154 -4.86 21.00 9.44
C GLN A 154 -3.66 20.04 9.50
N ARG A 155 -2.45 20.56 9.42
CA ARG A 155 -1.21 19.75 9.55
C ARG A 155 -1.09 19.12 10.93
N ALA A 156 -1.45 19.85 11.99
CA ALA A 156 -1.49 19.31 13.35
C ALA A 156 -2.50 18.17 13.50
N ALA A 157 -3.71 18.35 12.98
CA ALA A 157 -4.75 17.33 12.98
C ALA A 157 -4.33 16.06 12.20
N GLN A 158 -3.71 16.22 11.02
CA GLN A 158 -3.17 15.10 10.23
C GLN A 158 -2.10 14.33 10.98
N ARG A 159 -1.16 15.03 11.63
CA ARG A 159 -0.11 14.41 12.45
C ARG A 159 -0.69 13.65 13.65
N MET A 160 -1.71 14.24 14.30
CA MET A 160 -2.38 13.58 15.43
C MET A 160 -3.12 12.32 14.98
N TYR A 161 -3.83 12.39 13.85
CA TYR A 161 -4.50 11.23 13.25
C TYR A 161 -3.50 10.10 12.95
N TYR A 162 -2.38 10.42 12.31
CA TYR A 162 -1.32 9.47 12.04
C TYR A 162 -0.71 8.89 13.32
N PHE A 163 -0.38 9.75 14.30
CA PHE A 163 0.23 9.34 15.55
C PHE A 163 -0.61 8.32 16.30
N VAL A 164 -1.92 8.52 16.39
CA VAL A 164 -2.85 7.58 17.03
C VAL A 164 -2.84 6.23 16.30
N SER A 165 -2.83 6.23 14.96
CA SER A 165 -2.74 5.02 14.16
C SER A 165 -1.43 4.28 14.39
N MET A 166 -0.31 5.01 14.35
CA MET A 166 1.02 4.44 14.51
C MET A 166 1.30 3.97 15.93
N LEU A 167 0.75 4.64 16.95
CA LEU A 167 0.84 4.21 18.34
C LEU A 167 0.17 2.85 18.51
N PHE A 168 -1.01 2.67 17.90
CA PHE A 168 -1.70 1.38 17.92
C PHE A 168 -0.87 0.29 17.23
N ILE A 169 -0.35 0.56 16.03
CA ILE A 169 0.48 -0.40 15.28
C ILE A 169 1.79 -0.70 16.03
N TRP A 170 2.38 0.30 16.70
CA TRP A 170 3.57 0.11 17.52
C TRP A 170 3.31 -0.77 18.75
N LEU A 171 2.23 -0.52 19.49
CA LEU A 171 1.87 -1.29 20.68
C LEU A 171 1.58 -2.77 20.36
N PHE A 172 0.97 -3.05 19.22
CA PHE A 172 0.48 -4.38 18.89
C PHE A 172 1.21 -5.06 17.72
N GLY A 173 1.83 -4.30 16.82
CA GLY A 173 2.47 -4.79 15.60
C GLY A 173 3.99 -4.77 15.61
N GLY A 174 4.63 -4.16 16.62
CA GLY A 174 6.10 -4.14 16.77
C GLY A 174 6.84 -3.29 15.72
N THR A 175 6.15 -2.32 15.08
CA THR A 175 6.77 -1.36 14.15
C THR A 175 7.48 -0.24 14.91
N THR A 176 8.36 0.52 14.23
CA THR A 176 8.99 1.71 14.79
C THR A 176 8.10 2.93 14.62
N LEU A 177 8.08 3.82 15.62
CA LEU A 177 7.44 5.14 15.49
C LEU A 177 8.33 6.05 14.63
N HIS A 178 7.74 6.61 13.57
CA HIS A 178 8.43 7.55 12.66
C HIS A 178 7.44 8.60 12.12
N PRO A 179 7.90 9.72 11.52
CA PRO A 179 7.02 10.70 10.90
C PRO A 179 6.37 10.16 9.62
N ILE A 180 5.30 10.83 9.16
CA ILE A 180 4.70 10.55 7.84
C ILE A 180 5.74 10.89 6.76
N TYR A 181 5.92 9.99 5.81
CA TYR A 181 6.85 10.17 4.71
C TYR A 181 6.26 11.01 3.57
N ASP A 182 7.09 11.86 2.97
CA ASP A 182 6.81 12.55 1.72
C ASP A 182 7.38 11.72 0.55
N TYR A 183 6.59 10.74 0.11
CA TYR A 183 7.03 9.80 -0.94
C TYR A 183 7.49 10.48 -2.24
N PRO A 184 6.81 11.54 -2.76
CA PRO A 184 7.25 12.27 -3.93
C PRO A 184 8.68 12.80 -3.89
N GLN A 185 9.19 13.16 -2.71
CA GLN A 185 10.59 13.61 -2.56
C GLN A 185 11.61 12.50 -2.87
N CYS A 186 11.20 11.23 -2.74
CA CYS A 186 12.07 10.08 -3.00
C CYS A 186 12.03 9.64 -4.49
N PHE A 187 11.04 10.09 -5.27
CA PHE A 187 10.76 9.54 -6.59
C PHE A 187 11.88 9.79 -7.59
N GLN A 188 12.46 10.99 -7.60
CA GLN A 188 13.54 11.31 -8.54
C GLN A 188 14.73 10.36 -8.38
N ALA A 189 15.08 9.99 -7.14
CA ALA A 189 16.20 9.10 -6.87
C ALA A 189 15.99 7.67 -7.38
N VAL A 190 14.73 7.28 -7.67
CA VAL A 190 14.36 5.93 -8.15
C VAL A 190 13.75 5.93 -9.56
N ASN A 191 13.92 7.04 -10.30
CA ASN A 191 13.39 7.23 -11.65
C ASN A 191 11.85 7.06 -11.71
N LEU A 192 11.15 7.66 -10.76
CA LEU A 192 9.70 7.78 -10.77
C LEU A 192 9.30 9.24 -10.97
N ARG A 193 8.20 9.46 -11.69
CA ARG A 193 7.58 10.77 -11.87
C ARG A 193 6.16 10.76 -11.31
N THR A 194 5.84 11.71 -10.42
CA THR A 194 4.47 11.87 -9.91
C THR A 194 3.52 12.24 -11.04
N MET A 195 2.46 11.47 -11.22
CA MET A 195 1.39 11.73 -12.18
C MET A 195 0.19 12.37 -11.50
N SER A 196 -0.22 11.86 -10.36
CA SER A 196 -1.35 12.39 -9.61
C SER A 196 -1.25 12.07 -8.12
N ILE A 197 -1.85 12.93 -7.30
CA ILE A 197 -2.07 12.72 -5.87
C ILE A 197 -3.53 12.99 -5.58
N ARG A 198 -4.27 11.99 -5.12
CA ARG A 198 -5.66 12.12 -4.69
C ARG A 198 -5.75 11.94 -3.19
N ARG A 199 -6.35 12.93 -2.50
CA ARG A 199 -6.43 12.97 -1.03
C ARG A 199 -7.86 12.77 -0.57
N PHE A 200 -8.03 11.99 0.52
CA PHE A 200 -9.34 11.60 1.03
C PHE A 200 -9.50 12.08 2.48
N ARG A 201 -10.62 12.78 2.73
CA ARG A 201 -11.02 13.20 4.07
C ARG A 201 -11.74 12.06 4.77
N VAL A 202 -11.42 11.80 6.03
CA VAL A 202 -12.12 10.78 6.83
C VAL A 202 -13.60 11.19 7.02
N ASN A 203 -13.84 12.49 7.27
CA ASN A 203 -15.18 13.09 7.33
C ASN A 203 -15.13 14.56 6.88
N ALA A 204 -16.27 15.26 6.90
CA ALA A 204 -16.37 16.64 6.44
C ALA A 204 -15.56 17.65 7.28
N PHE A 205 -15.32 17.34 8.54
CA PHE A 205 -14.67 18.25 9.49
C PHE A 205 -13.15 18.07 9.57
N TRP A 206 -12.65 16.88 9.22
CA TRP A 206 -11.22 16.57 9.25
C TRP A 206 -10.53 16.88 7.92
N PRO A 207 -9.24 17.26 7.95
CA PRO A 207 -8.44 17.36 6.72
C PRO A 207 -8.31 15.98 6.06
N ALA A 208 -7.80 15.95 4.84
CA ALA A 208 -7.48 14.70 4.18
C ALA A 208 -6.32 14.00 4.91
N CYS A 209 -6.55 12.79 5.40
CA CYS A 209 -5.59 12.04 6.22
C CYS A 209 -4.98 10.83 5.50
N VAL A 210 -5.57 10.43 4.37
CA VAL A 210 -5.04 9.36 3.52
C VAL A 210 -5.00 9.84 2.07
N GLU A 211 -4.04 9.31 1.31
CA GLU A 211 -3.87 9.68 -0.09
C GLU A 211 -3.48 8.48 -0.94
N THR A 212 -3.80 8.53 -2.23
CA THR A 212 -3.19 7.67 -3.24
C THR A 212 -2.35 8.51 -4.19
N ILE A 213 -1.16 7.99 -4.47
CA ILE A 213 -0.19 8.59 -5.37
C ILE A 213 -0.01 7.65 -6.54
N THR A 214 -0.16 8.18 -7.76
CA THR A 214 0.20 7.49 -8.99
C THR A 214 1.53 8.06 -9.46
N ALA A 215 2.54 7.21 -9.59
CA ALA A 215 3.83 7.55 -10.17
C ALA A 215 4.11 6.68 -11.39
N GLU A 216 4.76 7.26 -12.41
CA GLU A 216 5.17 6.58 -13.63
C GLU A 216 6.66 6.29 -13.60
N LYS A 217 7.06 5.10 -14.04
CA LYS A 217 8.47 4.72 -14.22
C LYS A 217 9.02 5.33 -15.50
N LEU A 218 10.08 6.13 -15.36
CA LEU A 218 10.80 6.76 -16.48
C LEU A 218 11.69 5.76 -17.21
#